data_f67a1cef0e8eb8aa796ebf9edd2a4aaf
#
_entry.id   f67a1cef0e8eb8aa796ebf9edd2a4aaf
#
_cell.length_a   1.000
_cell.length_b   1.000
_cell.length_c   1.000
_cell.angle_alpha   90.00
_cell.angle_beta   90.00
_cell.angle_gamma   90.00
#
_symmetry.space_group_name_H-M   'P 1'
#
loop_
_entity.id
_entity.type
_entity.pdbx_description
1 polymer ?
#
loop_
_entity_poly.entity_id
_entity_poly.type
_entity_poly.pdbx_seq_one_letter_code
_entity_poly.pdbx_strand_id
1 'polypeptide(L)'
;MIWTQDYDGEFSLAQRIGGWLLALALTAAFVMVLALVDHRNDVRLLQAVAQTQGAVAGWRIEAPWGWLTVPVGLMPFLFVPGLFGVRGWRLHPALGRRVRAPVLALLILVMSATAGLVATQSGRAQGVASVDGVAWRRDGRIAQAMTWPQATEVRVRCHIRNHSSRRELVYTVAFPNGRRAKLSPGYFETGLAWMHRIEPVPTVLAEARVPLRADDMPDCIQAYAWGLDEEDRAQFLRVIGSQLPAAGD
;
A
#
# COMPACT_ATOMS: atom_id res chain seq x y z
N MET A 1 8.19 12.98 38.30
CA MET A 1 7.31 13.79 37.42
C MET A 1 7.98 15.14 37.26
N ILE A 2 8.64 15.38 36.08
CA ILE A 2 9.51 16.56 35.85
C ILE A 2 8.71 17.65 35.08
N TRP A 3 7.40 17.59 35.19
CA TRP A 3 6.46 18.41 34.39
C TRP A 3 5.84 19.43 35.31
N THR A 4 6.52 20.49 35.64
CA THR A 4 5.88 21.54 36.40
C THR A 4 6.54 22.90 36.25
N GLN A 5 5.69 23.88 36.28
CA GLN A 5 5.85 25.33 36.41
C GLN A 5 6.08 26.15 35.15
N ASP A 6 5.31 27.21 35.10
CA ASP A 6 5.24 28.23 34.08
C ASP A 6 6.53 29.06 34.03
N TYR A 7 7.46 28.64 33.17
CA TYR A 7 8.61 29.45 32.77
C TYR A 7 8.30 30.21 31.49
N ASP A 8 7.30 31.09 31.56
CA ASP A 8 6.85 31.86 30.39
C ASP A 8 7.89 32.86 29.84
N GLY A 9 9.02 33.07 30.53
CA GLY A 9 10.06 34.01 30.17
C GLY A 9 11.30 33.46 29.46
N GLU A 10 11.50 32.14 29.39
CA GLU A 10 12.79 31.57 28.94
C GLU A 10 12.91 31.27 27.46
N PHE A 11 11.80 31.19 26.73
CA PHE A 11 11.81 30.94 25.27
C PHE A 11 11.16 32.10 24.54
N SER A 12 11.90 32.70 23.63
CA SER A 12 11.36 33.73 22.75
C SER A 12 10.31 33.14 21.80
N LEU A 13 9.40 33.99 21.31
CA LEU A 13 8.41 33.59 20.31
C LEU A 13 9.11 32.97 19.08
N ALA A 14 10.23 33.53 18.65
CA ALA A 14 11.02 33.03 17.54
C ALA A 14 11.52 31.59 17.78
N GLN A 15 11.94 31.24 18.99
CA GLN A 15 12.36 29.89 19.35
C GLN A 15 11.19 28.91 19.31
N ARG A 16 10.01 29.31 19.78
CA ARG A 16 8.79 28.46 19.73
C ARG A 16 8.35 28.21 18.29
N ILE A 17 8.36 29.25 17.45
CA ILE A 17 8.09 29.12 16.01
C ILE A 17 9.15 28.23 15.36
N GLY A 18 10.43 28.44 15.68
CA GLY A 18 11.53 27.61 15.19
C GLY A 18 11.37 26.12 15.52
N GLY A 19 10.85 25.79 16.70
CA GLY A 19 10.54 24.42 17.09
C GLY A 19 9.47 23.77 16.19
N TRP A 20 8.41 24.51 15.88
CA TRP A 20 7.38 24.01 14.96
C TRP A 20 7.89 23.87 13.52
N LEU A 21 8.67 24.85 13.05
CA LEU A 21 9.27 24.79 11.71
C LEU A 21 10.24 23.62 11.59
N LEU A 22 11.01 23.33 12.65
CA LEU A 22 11.92 22.18 12.67
C LEU A 22 11.13 20.86 12.66
N ALA A 23 10.05 20.75 13.43
CA ALA A 23 9.18 19.58 13.42
C ALA A 23 8.60 19.32 12.02
N LEU A 24 8.10 20.39 11.38
CA LEU A 24 7.57 20.32 10.03
C LEU A 24 8.64 19.89 9.02
N ALA A 25 9.84 20.48 9.10
CA ALA A 25 10.96 20.16 8.20
C ALA A 25 11.40 18.69 8.34
N LEU A 26 11.52 18.18 9.57
CA LEU A 26 11.88 16.78 9.82
C LEU A 26 10.81 15.82 9.28
N THR A 27 9.54 16.10 9.53
CA THR A 27 8.45 15.28 9.00
C THR A 27 8.39 15.34 7.48
N ALA A 28 8.53 16.51 6.88
CA ALA A 28 8.55 16.67 5.43
C ALA A 28 9.73 15.93 4.79
N ALA A 29 10.92 16.00 5.38
CA ALA A 29 12.09 15.25 4.92
C ALA A 29 11.86 13.73 5.00
N PHE A 30 11.28 13.25 6.09
CA PHE A 30 10.95 11.83 6.24
C PHE A 30 9.93 11.35 5.21
N VAL A 31 8.84 12.10 5.02
CA VAL A 31 7.81 11.79 4.01
C VAL A 31 8.42 11.80 2.60
N MET A 32 9.29 12.76 2.29
CA MET A 32 9.97 12.83 1.00
C MET A 32 10.87 11.60 0.76
N VAL A 33 11.63 11.17 1.77
CA VAL A 33 12.45 9.95 1.67
C VAL A 33 11.57 8.73 1.42
N LEU A 34 10.44 8.58 2.13
CA LEU A 34 9.50 7.48 1.91
C LEU A 34 8.89 7.53 0.51
N ALA A 35 8.51 8.72 0.02
CA ALA A 35 7.98 8.89 -1.34
C ALA A 35 9.01 8.52 -2.43
N LEU A 36 10.29 8.87 -2.24
CA LEU A 36 11.38 8.48 -3.15
C LEU A 36 11.60 6.96 -3.14
N VAL A 37 11.54 6.33 -1.97
CA VAL A 37 11.64 4.87 -1.85
C VAL A 37 10.47 4.21 -2.57
N ASP A 38 9.26 4.72 -2.38
CA ASP A 38 8.05 4.20 -3.00
C ASP A 38 8.10 4.34 -4.53
N HIS A 39 8.45 5.51 -5.02
CA HIS A 39 8.65 5.75 -6.46
C HIS A 39 9.69 4.81 -7.07
N ARG A 40 10.84 4.64 -6.40
CA ARG A 40 11.88 3.70 -6.88
C ARG A 40 11.36 2.26 -6.97
N ASN A 41 10.52 1.86 -6.03
CA ASN A 41 9.92 0.53 -6.03
C ASN A 41 8.88 0.36 -7.13
N ASP A 42 8.11 1.41 -7.46
CA ASP A 42 7.20 1.43 -8.61
C ASP A 42 7.95 1.27 -9.92
N VAL A 43 9.03 2.01 -10.11
CA VAL A 43 9.87 1.90 -11.32
C VAL A 43 10.41 0.48 -11.47
N ARG A 44 10.88 -0.14 -10.38
CA ARG A 44 11.35 -1.54 -10.41
C ARG A 44 10.25 -2.53 -10.75
N LEU A 45 9.03 -2.32 -10.24
CA LEU A 45 7.89 -3.15 -10.57
C LEU A 45 7.52 -3.01 -12.05
N LEU A 46 7.44 -1.79 -12.57
CA LEU A 46 7.18 -1.54 -13.98
C LEU A 46 8.23 -2.19 -14.89
N GLN A 47 9.51 -2.11 -14.52
CA GLN A 47 10.59 -2.80 -15.23
C GLN A 47 10.40 -4.32 -15.19
N ALA A 48 10.04 -4.89 -14.05
CA ALA A 48 9.80 -6.33 -13.92
C ALA A 48 8.62 -6.79 -14.78
N VAL A 49 7.55 -5.99 -14.85
CA VAL A 49 6.39 -6.24 -15.72
C VAL A 49 6.80 -6.13 -17.19
N ALA A 50 7.51 -5.07 -17.59
CA ALA A 50 7.95 -4.87 -18.97
C ALA A 50 8.92 -5.96 -19.47
N GLN A 51 9.71 -6.56 -18.57
CA GLN A 51 10.63 -7.67 -18.89
C GLN A 51 9.93 -9.03 -18.93
N THR A 52 8.68 -9.14 -18.50
CA THR A 52 7.94 -10.40 -18.47
C THR A 52 7.06 -10.49 -19.70
N GLN A 53 7.34 -11.45 -20.57
CA GLN A 53 6.56 -11.67 -21.77
C GLN A 53 5.12 -12.06 -21.39
N GLY A 54 4.13 -11.45 -22.06
CA GLY A 54 2.72 -11.70 -21.75
C GLY A 54 2.31 -11.31 -20.33
N ALA A 55 2.97 -10.29 -19.74
CA ALA A 55 2.60 -9.82 -18.40
C ALA A 55 1.19 -9.23 -18.40
N VAL A 56 0.36 -9.72 -17.49
CA VAL A 56 -1.03 -9.28 -17.30
C VAL A 56 -1.22 -8.45 -16.03
N ALA A 57 -0.37 -8.62 -15.01
CA ALA A 57 -0.43 -7.83 -13.79
C ALA A 57 0.90 -7.84 -13.04
N GLY A 58 1.13 -6.79 -12.27
CA GLY A 58 2.23 -6.72 -11.33
C GLY A 58 1.76 -6.12 -10.00
N TRP A 59 2.27 -6.61 -8.88
CA TRP A 59 1.96 -6.06 -7.56
C TRP A 59 3.17 -6.13 -6.64
N ARG A 60 3.18 -5.24 -5.67
CA ARG A 60 4.14 -5.25 -4.57
C ARG A 60 3.61 -6.11 -3.43
N ILE A 61 4.50 -6.82 -2.75
CA ILE A 61 4.18 -7.47 -1.49
C ILE A 61 4.53 -6.48 -0.39
N GLU A 62 3.50 -6.05 0.35
CA GLU A 62 3.64 -5.05 1.40
C GLU A 62 4.60 -5.53 2.50
N ALA A 63 5.47 -4.63 2.94
CA ALA A 63 6.33 -4.89 4.07
C ALA A 63 5.48 -4.91 5.37
N PRO A 64 5.67 -5.89 6.25
CA PRO A 64 4.88 -6.00 7.48
C PRO A 64 5.04 -4.81 8.43
N TRP A 65 6.09 -4.02 8.26
CA TRP A 65 6.45 -2.87 9.10
C TRP A 65 6.00 -1.52 8.53
N GLY A 66 5.27 -1.50 7.41
CA GLY A 66 4.82 -0.25 6.77
C GLY A 66 3.97 0.63 7.69
N TRP A 67 3.20 0.04 8.61
CA TRP A 67 2.40 0.77 9.59
C TRP A 67 3.22 1.64 10.55
N LEU A 68 4.51 1.32 10.78
CA LEU A 68 5.40 2.12 11.65
C LEU A 68 5.70 3.51 11.08
N THR A 69 5.54 3.72 9.77
CA THR A 69 5.83 5.01 9.13
C THR A 69 4.96 6.14 9.66
N VAL A 70 3.70 5.86 9.99
CA VAL A 70 2.76 6.87 10.50
C VAL A 70 3.16 7.36 11.90
N PRO A 71 3.28 6.51 12.93
CA PRO A 71 3.67 6.98 14.26
C PRO A 71 5.06 7.60 14.28
N VAL A 72 6.03 7.06 13.52
CA VAL A 72 7.38 7.63 13.45
C VAL A 72 7.37 8.99 12.75
N GLY A 73 6.58 9.16 11.68
CA GLY A 73 6.42 10.45 11.00
C GLY A 73 5.78 11.54 11.87
N LEU A 74 4.97 11.16 12.86
CA LEU A 74 4.34 12.09 13.82
C LEU A 74 5.24 12.45 15.02
N MET A 75 6.29 11.66 15.30
CA MET A 75 7.19 11.91 16.44
C MET A 75 7.78 13.33 16.48
N PRO A 76 8.20 13.96 15.37
CA PRO A 76 8.70 15.33 15.42
C PRO A 76 7.70 16.31 16.02
N PHE A 77 6.42 16.20 15.69
CA PHE A 77 5.36 17.06 16.23
C PHE A 77 5.12 16.84 17.72
N LEU A 78 5.35 15.62 18.21
CA LEU A 78 5.17 15.30 19.63
C LEU A 78 6.33 15.78 20.49
N PHE A 79 7.57 15.70 20.00
CA PHE A 79 8.76 15.93 20.83
C PHE A 79 9.44 17.28 20.57
N VAL A 80 9.59 17.70 19.32
CA VAL A 80 10.39 18.87 18.97
C VAL A 80 9.85 20.19 19.54
N PRO A 81 8.55 20.52 19.43
CA PRO A 81 8.03 21.76 19.97
C PRO A 81 8.23 21.88 21.49
N GLY A 82 8.13 20.76 22.23
CA GLY A 82 8.39 20.71 23.66
C GLY A 82 9.82 21.08 24.06
N LEU A 83 10.81 20.71 23.23
CA LEU A 83 12.21 21.07 23.43
C LEU A 83 12.47 22.59 23.26
N PHE A 84 11.54 23.30 22.63
CA PHE A 84 11.59 24.75 22.37
C PHE A 84 10.52 25.52 23.14
N GLY A 85 10.01 24.95 24.25
CA GLY A 85 9.15 25.65 25.21
C GLY A 85 7.70 25.82 24.78
N VAL A 86 7.19 25.00 23.85
CA VAL A 86 5.75 24.99 23.51
C VAL A 86 4.95 24.30 24.60
N ARG A 87 3.78 24.88 24.97
CA ARG A 87 2.90 24.38 26.05
C ARG A 87 2.47 22.92 25.81
N GLY A 88 2.41 22.16 26.90
CA GLY A 88 1.93 20.76 26.92
C GLY A 88 3.03 19.71 27.20
N TRP A 89 4.28 19.95 26.78
CA TRP A 89 5.41 19.01 26.94
C TRP A 89 6.64 19.74 27.48
N ARG A 90 6.52 20.38 28.65
CA ARG A 90 7.60 21.20 29.19
C ARG A 90 8.59 20.35 29.98
N LEU A 91 9.77 20.19 29.42
CA LEU A 91 10.97 19.86 30.16
C LEU A 91 11.48 21.13 30.88
N HIS A 92 12.00 20.97 32.08
CA HIS A 92 12.68 22.09 32.75
C HIS A 92 13.73 22.71 31.78
N PRO A 93 13.80 24.06 31.64
CA PRO A 93 14.63 24.70 30.62
C PRO A 93 16.10 24.29 30.65
N ALA A 94 16.66 24.13 31.84
CA ALA A 94 18.04 23.67 32.01
C ALA A 94 18.24 22.24 31.52
N LEU A 95 17.27 21.35 31.80
CA LEU A 95 17.27 19.98 31.33
C LEU A 95 16.97 19.94 29.82
N GLY A 96 16.03 20.77 29.34
CA GLY A 96 15.68 20.90 27.92
C GLY A 96 16.88 21.27 27.07
N ARG A 97 17.72 22.19 27.51
CA ARG A 97 18.96 22.56 26.79
C ARG A 97 19.96 21.42 26.71
N ARG A 98 20.15 20.67 27.79
CA ARG A 98 21.09 19.54 27.83
C ARG A 98 20.61 18.33 27.00
N VAL A 99 19.31 18.09 26.94
CA VAL A 99 18.76 16.92 26.23
C VAL A 99 18.34 17.20 24.79
N ARG A 100 18.35 18.48 24.33
CA ARG A 100 17.94 18.81 22.95
C ARG A 100 18.72 18.03 21.91
N ALA A 101 20.04 18.12 21.95
CA ALA A 101 20.89 17.46 20.96
C ALA A 101 20.72 15.93 20.99
N PRO A 102 20.75 15.22 22.13
CA PRO A 102 20.56 13.79 22.16
C PRO A 102 19.14 13.37 21.76
N VAL A 103 18.09 14.13 22.11
CA VAL A 103 16.71 13.80 21.69
C VAL A 103 16.53 14.00 20.19
N LEU A 104 17.05 15.09 19.61
CA LEU A 104 17.00 15.30 18.17
C LEU A 104 17.82 14.23 17.43
N ALA A 105 19.00 13.89 17.94
CA ALA A 105 19.82 12.83 17.34
C ALA A 105 19.10 11.47 17.37
N LEU A 106 18.49 11.13 18.51
CA LEU A 106 17.69 9.90 18.63
C LEU A 106 16.50 9.89 17.69
N LEU A 107 15.79 11.01 17.57
CA LEU A 107 14.65 11.15 16.66
C LEU A 107 15.08 10.94 15.20
N ILE A 108 16.14 11.60 14.76
CA ILE A 108 16.71 11.44 13.43
C ILE A 108 17.15 9.98 13.20
N LEU A 109 17.79 9.36 14.21
CA LEU A 109 18.22 7.97 14.12
C LEU A 109 17.02 7.02 13.93
N VAL A 110 15.94 7.20 14.73
CA VAL A 110 14.73 6.38 14.62
C VAL A 110 14.05 6.58 13.27
N MET A 111 13.92 7.81 12.79
CA MET A 111 13.35 8.12 11.48
C MET A 111 14.20 7.50 10.35
N SER A 112 15.52 7.65 10.42
CA SER A 112 16.45 7.09 9.42
C SER A 112 16.44 5.56 9.44
N ALA A 113 16.42 4.95 10.62
CA ALA A 113 16.32 3.48 10.77
C ALA A 113 15.01 2.95 10.20
N THR A 114 13.89 3.64 10.47
CA THR A 114 12.56 3.26 9.93
C THR A 114 12.54 3.41 8.41
N ALA A 115 13.03 4.52 7.87
CA ALA A 115 13.13 4.73 6.43
C ALA A 115 14.03 3.67 5.77
N GLY A 116 15.17 3.35 6.38
CA GLY A 116 16.07 2.29 5.94
C GLY A 116 15.41 0.90 5.97
N LEU A 117 14.68 0.58 7.05
CA LEU A 117 13.93 -0.68 7.16
C LEU A 117 12.87 -0.79 6.06
N VAL A 118 12.08 0.27 5.86
CA VAL A 118 11.07 0.31 4.78
C VAL A 118 11.76 0.21 3.42
N ALA A 119 12.83 0.96 3.16
CA ALA A 119 13.57 0.91 1.91
C ALA A 119 14.17 -0.45 1.60
N THR A 120 14.62 -1.18 2.64
CA THR A 120 15.20 -2.50 2.47
C THR A 120 14.16 -3.61 2.33
N GLN A 121 12.96 -3.43 2.80
CA GLN A 121 11.91 -4.45 2.77
C GLN A 121 10.83 -4.18 1.71
N SER A 122 10.43 -2.92 1.52
CA SER A 122 9.50 -2.55 0.46
C SER A 122 10.19 -2.70 -0.90
N GLY A 123 9.53 -3.35 -1.84
CA GLY A 123 10.07 -3.57 -3.20
C GLY A 123 11.05 -4.73 -3.36
N ARG A 124 11.49 -5.38 -2.26
CA ARG A 124 12.26 -6.63 -2.37
C ARG A 124 11.42 -7.79 -2.88
N ALA A 125 10.14 -7.81 -2.51
CA ALA A 125 9.23 -8.86 -2.91
C ALA A 125 8.16 -8.27 -3.84
N GLN A 126 8.10 -8.81 -5.05
CA GLN A 126 7.18 -8.42 -6.11
C GLN A 126 6.54 -9.66 -6.69
N GLY A 127 5.31 -9.54 -7.17
CA GLY A 127 4.66 -10.56 -7.96
C GLY A 127 4.40 -10.01 -9.37
N VAL A 128 4.63 -10.82 -10.36
CA VAL A 128 4.26 -10.56 -11.75
C VAL A 128 3.47 -11.75 -12.26
N ALA A 129 2.27 -11.50 -12.76
CA ALA A 129 1.44 -12.47 -13.44
C ALA A 129 1.62 -12.30 -14.95
N SER A 130 1.73 -13.41 -15.65
CA SER A 130 1.75 -13.52 -17.12
C SER A 130 0.62 -14.43 -17.57
N VAL A 131 0.47 -14.58 -18.88
CA VAL A 131 -0.48 -15.56 -19.47
C VAL A 131 -0.20 -16.99 -19.03
N ASP A 132 1.07 -17.34 -18.75
CA ASP A 132 1.48 -18.71 -18.42
C ASP A 132 1.43 -19.01 -16.92
N GLY A 133 1.45 -17.97 -16.06
CA GLY A 133 1.50 -18.17 -14.61
C GLY A 133 1.97 -16.95 -13.84
N VAL A 134 2.47 -17.21 -12.64
CA VAL A 134 2.87 -16.17 -11.69
C VAL A 134 4.31 -16.38 -11.25
N ALA A 135 5.10 -15.33 -11.27
CA ALA A 135 6.44 -15.29 -10.72
C ALA A 135 6.51 -14.34 -9.52
N TRP A 136 6.93 -14.87 -8.39
CA TRP A 136 7.30 -14.05 -7.23
C TRP A 136 8.80 -13.79 -7.28
N ARG A 137 9.14 -12.51 -7.31
CA ARG A 137 10.52 -12.04 -7.35
C ARG A 137 10.95 -11.55 -5.98
N ARG A 138 12.19 -11.80 -5.62
CA ARG A 138 12.85 -11.23 -4.46
C ARG A 138 14.21 -10.70 -4.88
N ASP A 139 14.47 -9.43 -4.57
CA ASP A 139 15.71 -8.73 -4.96
C ASP A 139 16.03 -8.84 -6.48
N GLY A 140 14.97 -8.74 -7.31
CA GLY A 140 15.06 -8.82 -8.78
C GLY A 140 15.18 -10.24 -9.35
N ARG A 141 15.38 -11.25 -8.51
CA ARG A 141 15.47 -12.67 -8.94
C ARG A 141 14.14 -13.38 -8.74
N ILE A 142 13.82 -14.32 -9.62
CA ILE A 142 12.65 -15.20 -9.45
C ILE A 142 12.95 -16.11 -8.26
N ALA A 143 12.18 -15.91 -7.19
CA ALA A 143 12.27 -16.75 -6.00
C ALA A 143 11.36 -17.98 -6.12
N GLN A 144 10.23 -17.84 -6.83
CA GLN A 144 9.27 -18.89 -7.08
C GLN A 144 8.45 -18.55 -8.32
N ALA A 145 8.14 -19.55 -9.12
CA ALA A 145 7.18 -19.45 -10.21
C ALA A 145 6.15 -20.57 -10.09
N MET A 146 4.92 -20.30 -10.49
CA MET A 146 3.82 -21.27 -10.51
C MET A 146 2.97 -21.03 -11.74
N THR A 147 2.44 -22.09 -12.31
CA THR A 147 1.49 -22.04 -13.42
C THR A 147 0.06 -21.94 -12.90
N TRP A 148 -0.87 -21.43 -13.70
CA TRP A 148 -2.27 -21.24 -13.29
C TRP A 148 -2.95 -22.54 -12.86
N PRO A 149 -2.73 -23.72 -13.49
CA PRO A 149 -3.32 -24.99 -13.02
C PRO A 149 -2.91 -25.40 -11.61
N GLN A 150 -1.85 -24.82 -11.05
CA GLN A 150 -1.43 -25.07 -9.66
C GLN A 150 -2.18 -24.21 -8.64
N ALA A 151 -3.04 -23.31 -9.10
CA ALA A 151 -3.86 -22.50 -8.21
C ALA A 151 -4.86 -23.36 -7.43
N THR A 152 -5.13 -22.97 -6.19
CA THR A 152 -6.02 -23.69 -5.29
C THR A 152 -7.40 -23.05 -5.18
N GLU A 153 -7.49 -21.74 -5.35
CA GLU A 153 -8.74 -20.98 -5.22
C GLU A 153 -8.60 -19.64 -5.94
N VAL A 154 -9.68 -19.21 -6.58
CA VAL A 154 -9.89 -17.83 -7.01
C VAL A 154 -10.85 -17.17 -6.03
N ARG A 155 -10.50 -15.99 -5.52
CA ARG A 155 -11.37 -15.24 -4.63
C ARG A 155 -11.62 -13.85 -5.16
N VAL A 156 -12.89 -13.51 -5.29
CA VAL A 156 -13.33 -12.20 -5.77
C VAL A 156 -14.17 -11.52 -4.69
N ARG A 157 -13.83 -10.28 -4.37
CA ARG A 157 -14.48 -9.48 -3.34
C ARG A 157 -14.65 -8.04 -3.80
N CYS A 158 -15.69 -7.40 -3.29
CA CYS A 158 -15.84 -5.95 -3.37
C CYS A 158 -15.47 -5.33 -2.03
N HIS A 159 -14.57 -4.38 -2.07
CA HIS A 159 -14.12 -3.66 -0.90
C HIS A 159 -14.47 -2.18 -1.01
N ILE A 160 -15.13 -1.64 0.00
CA ILE A 160 -15.33 -0.20 0.11
C ILE A 160 -14.07 0.37 0.76
N ARG A 161 -13.33 1.17 0.03
CA ARG A 161 -12.11 1.78 0.57
C ARG A 161 -12.49 2.78 1.66
N ASN A 162 -11.96 2.58 2.88
CA ASN A 162 -12.16 3.47 4.01
C ASN A 162 -11.95 4.94 3.59
N HIS A 163 -12.91 5.80 3.96
CA HIS A 163 -12.94 7.23 3.65
C HIS A 163 -13.16 7.63 2.18
N SER A 164 -13.47 6.71 1.29
CA SER A 164 -13.92 7.04 -0.06
C SER A 164 -15.17 6.23 -0.40
N SER A 165 -16.09 6.83 -1.18
CA SER A 165 -17.24 6.10 -1.75
C SER A 165 -16.84 5.13 -2.86
N ARG A 166 -15.53 4.95 -3.09
CA ARG A 166 -15.01 4.14 -4.18
C ARG A 166 -15.04 2.66 -3.82
N ARG A 167 -15.60 1.88 -4.72
CA ARG A 167 -15.58 0.42 -4.69
C ARG A 167 -14.29 -0.06 -5.33
N GLU A 168 -13.67 -1.06 -4.72
CA GLU A 168 -12.47 -1.70 -5.23
C GLU A 168 -12.77 -3.19 -5.42
N LEU A 169 -12.67 -3.65 -6.67
CA LEU A 169 -12.78 -5.06 -7.00
C LEU A 169 -11.45 -5.74 -6.66
N VAL A 170 -11.49 -6.69 -5.76
CA VAL A 170 -10.32 -7.46 -5.34
C VAL A 170 -10.41 -8.85 -5.96
N TYR A 171 -9.58 -9.10 -6.99
CA TYR A 171 -9.45 -10.39 -7.64
C TYR A 171 -8.13 -11.03 -7.26
N THR A 172 -8.16 -12.13 -6.53
CA THR A 172 -6.98 -12.82 -6.05
C THR A 172 -7.01 -14.30 -6.40
N VAL A 173 -5.88 -14.82 -6.83
CA VAL A 173 -5.67 -16.25 -7.06
C VAL A 173 -4.73 -16.78 -5.98
N ALA A 174 -5.18 -17.76 -5.22
CA ALA A 174 -4.40 -18.40 -4.17
C ALA A 174 -3.67 -19.63 -4.72
N PHE A 175 -2.46 -19.85 -4.19
CA PHE A 175 -1.60 -20.98 -4.54
C PHE A 175 -1.24 -21.78 -3.29
N PRO A 176 -0.74 -23.04 -3.44
CA PRO A 176 -0.11 -23.77 -2.35
C PRO A 176 0.92 -22.87 -1.65
N ASN A 177 1.19 -23.09 -0.39
CA ASN A 177 2.10 -22.27 0.45
C ASN A 177 1.55 -20.87 0.84
N GLY A 178 0.26 -20.62 0.68
CA GLY A 178 -0.39 -19.37 1.10
C GLY A 178 -0.04 -18.16 0.22
N ARG A 179 0.65 -18.35 -0.89
CA ARG A 179 0.93 -17.25 -1.82
C ARG A 179 -0.32 -16.85 -2.60
N ARG A 180 -0.38 -15.57 -2.94
CA ARG A 180 -1.52 -15.00 -3.68
C ARG A 180 -1.03 -14.12 -4.82
N ALA A 181 -1.68 -14.26 -5.98
CA ALA A 181 -1.57 -13.34 -7.09
C ALA A 181 -2.70 -12.32 -7.02
N LYS A 182 -2.40 -11.04 -7.23
CA LYS A 182 -3.40 -9.96 -7.26
C LYS A 182 -3.61 -9.55 -8.73
N LEU A 183 -4.79 -9.80 -9.23
CA LEU A 183 -5.20 -9.44 -10.60
C LEU A 183 -6.26 -8.33 -10.60
N SER A 184 -6.47 -7.68 -9.48
CA SER A 184 -7.45 -6.62 -9.30
C SER A 184 -7.29 -5.49 -10.34
N PRO A 185 -8.38 -4.81 -10.73
CA PRO A 185 -8.29 -3.61 -11.56
C PRO A 185 -7.36 -2.55 -10.96
N GLY A 186 -6.65 -1.85 -11.82
CA GLY A 186 -5.89 -0.67 -11.42
C GLY A 186 -6.79 0.48 -10.95
N TYR A 187 -6.19 1.47 -10.29
CA TYR A 187 -6.96 2.58 -9.68
C TYR A 187 -7.85 3.35 -10.66
N PHE A 188 -7.41 3.51 -11.91
CA PHE A 188 -8.16 4.22 -12.96
C PHE A 188 -8.62 3.29 -14.08
N GLU A 189 -8.49 1.98 -13.91
CA GLU A 189 -8.82 1.00 -14.92
C GLU A 189 -10.33 0.77 -14.97
N THR A 190 -10.89 0.78 -16.17
CA THR A 190 -12.30 0.41 -16.40
C THR A 190 -12.48 -1.09 -16.33
N GLY A 191 -13.71 -1.56 -16.15
CA GLY A 191 -14.03 -2.99 -16.18
C GLY A 191 -13.60 -3.66 -17.48
N LEU A 192 -13.85 -3.00 -18.63
CA LEU A 192 -13.47 -3.48 -19.96
C LEU A 192 -11.95 -3.61 -20.12
N ALA A 193 -11.20 -2.56 -19.81
CA ALA A 193 -9.74 -2.59 -19.93
C ALA A 193 -9.12 -3.66 -19.02
N TRP A 194 -9.67 -3.83 -17.81
CA TRP A 194 -9.26 -4.87 -16.91
C TRP A 194 -9.53 -6.27 -17.43
N MET A 195 -10.73 -6.52 -17.97
CA MET A 195 -11.08 -7.81 -18.57
C MET A 195 -10.13 -8.19 -19.70
N HIS A 196 -9.92 -7.29 -20.66
CA HIS A 196 -8.99 -7.53 -21.76
C HIS A 196 -7.57 -7.84 -21.30
N ARG A 197 -7.12 -7.14 -20.23
CA ARG A 197 -5.79 -7.36 -19.68
C ARG A 197 -5.62 -8.74 -19.06
N ILE A 198 -6.64 -9.28 -18.38
CA ILE A 198 -6.56 -10.58 -17.70
C ILE A 198 -7.18 -11.73 -18.49
N GLU A 199 -7.75 -11.47 -19.65
CA GLU A 199 -8.58 -12.38 -20.44
C GLU A 199 -8.10 -13.85 -20.51
N PRO A 200 -6.80 -14.15 -20.73
CA PRO A 200 -6.34 -15.54 -20.79
C PRO A 200 -6.44 -16.27 -19.46
N VAL A 201 -6.34 -15.56 -18.34
CA VAL A 201 -6.18 -16.18 -17.02
C VAL A 201 -7.46 -16.87 -16.51
N PRO A 202 -8.65 -16.24 -16.53
CA PRO A 202 -9.90 -16.88 -16.13
C PRO A 202 -10.20 -18.14 -16.90
N THR A 203 -9.90 -18.17 -18.21
CA THR A 203 -10.11 -19.33 -19.06
C THR A 203 -9.25 -20.52 -18.60
N VAL A 204 -7.94 -20.30 -18.43
CA VAL A 204 -7.01 -21.34 -17.95
C VAL A 204 -7.38 -21.83 -16.55
N LEU A 205 -7.81 -20.94 -15.66
CA LEU A 205 -8.26 -21.32 -14.31
C LEU A 205 -9.54 -22.16 -14.35
N ALA A 206 -10.48 -21.82 -15.24
CA ALA A 206 -11.72 -22.59 -15.43
C ALA A 206 -11.43 -23.99 -16.02
N GLU A 207 -10.58 -24.11 -17.02
CA GLU A 207 -10.12 -25.37 -17.60
C GLU A 207 -9.43 -26.27 -16.55
N ALA A 208 -8.63 -25.66 -15.67
CA ALA A 208 -7.99 -26.35 -14.54
C ALA A 208 -8.96 -26.66 -13.40
N ARG A 209 -10.24 -26.30 -13.51
CA ARG A 209 -11.28 -26.48 -12.49
C ARG A 209 -10.93 -25.86 -11.14
N VAL A 210 -10.23 -24.74 -11.14
CA VAL A 210 -9.90 -24.02 -9.92
C VAL A 210 -11.19 -23.40 -9.37
N PRO A 211 -11.55 -23.67 -8.09
CA PRO A 211 -12.79 -23.16 -7.52
C PRO A 211 -12.77 -21.64 -7.44
N LEU A 212 -13.83 -21.02 -7.95
CA LEU A 212 -14.06 -19.58 -7.87
C LEU A 212 -15.03 -19.30 -6.72
N ARG A 213 -14.63 -18.44 -5.80
CA ARG A 213 -15.47 -17.94 -4.71
C ARG A 213 -15.64 -16.44 -4.87
N ALA A 214 -16.87 -16.03 -5.06
CA ALA A 214 -17.26 -14.63 -5.13
C ALA A 214 -18.14 -14.28 -3.94
N ASP A 215 -17.85 -13.16 -3.29
CA ASP A 215 -18.78 -12.58 -2.32
C ASP A 215 -19.92 -11.89 -3.09
N ASP A 216 -21.04 -11.58 -2.43
CA ASP A 216 -22.09 -10.75 -3.02
C ASP A 216 -21.56 -9.33 -3.25
N MET A 217 -21.61 -8.87 -4.50
CA MET A 217 -20.87 -7.67 -4.94
C MET A 217 -21.69 -6.72 -5.83
N PRO A 218 -22.95 -6.40 -5.48
CA PRO A 218 -23.79 -5.55 -6.35
C PRO A 218 -23.16 -4.18 -6.64
N ASP A 219 -22.53 -3.58 -5.63
CA ASP A 219 -21.87 -2.28 -5.75
C ASP A 219 -20.67 -2.28 -6.72
N CYS A 220 -19.88 -3.36 -6.73
CA CYS A 220 -18.77 -3.50 -7.68
C CYS A 220 -19.26 -3.78 -9.09
N ILE A 221 -20.30 -4.62 -9.22
CA ILE A 221 -20.92 -4.87 -10.52
C ILE A 221 -21.41 -3.56 -11.11
N GLN A 222 -22.16 -2.76 -10.35
CA GLN A 222 -22.63 -1.46 -10.81
C GLN A 222 -21.47 -0.51 -11.17
N ALA A 223 -20.38 -0.50 -10.42
CA ALA A 223 -19.27 0.43 -10.64
C ALA A 223 -18.40 0.05 -11.84
N TYR A 224 -18.13 -1.25 -12.04
CA TYR A 224 -17.20 -1.72 -13.07
C TYR A 224 -17.90 -2.20 -14.36
N ALA A 225 -19.15 -2.64 -14.28
CA ALA A 225 -19.95 -3.02 -15.44
C ALA A 225 -20.75 -1.84 -16.02
N TRP A 226 -20.65 -0.65 -15.43
CA TRP A 226 -21.33 0.53 -15.94
C TRP A 226 -20.70 0.96 -17.28
N GLY A 227 -21.56 1.13 -18.28
CA GLY A 227 -21.12 1.50 -19.63
C GLY A 227 -20.60 0.35 -20.49
N LEU A 228 -20.60 -0.88 -20.00
CA LEU A 228 -20.38 -2.07 -20.81
C LEU A 228 -21.65 -2.40 -21.60
N ASP A 229 -21.47 -2.89 -22.83
CA ASP A 229 -22.58 -3.50 -23.58
C ASP A 229 -23.02 -4.82 -22.94
N GLU A 230 -24.03 -5.46 -23.49
CA GLU A 230 -24.61 -6.67 -22.91
C GLU A 230 -23.64 -7.86 -22.95
N GLU A 231 -22.86 -7.99 -24.01
CA GLU A 231 -21.89 -9.07 -24.18
C GLU A 231 -20.70 -8.92 -23.24
N ASP A 232 -20.10 -7.74 -23.19
CA ASP A 232 -19.00 -7.40 -22.28
C ASP A 232 -19.43 -7.51 -20.83
N ARG A 233 -20.67 -7.10 -20.52
CA ARG A 233 -21.23 -7.23 -19.17
C ARG A 233 -21.39 -8.70 -18.77
N ALA A 234 -21.90 -9.53 -19.67
CA ALA A 234 -22.03 -10.97 -19.42
C ALA A 234 -20.64 -11.62 -19.24
N GLN A 235 -19.65 -11.20 -20.01
CA GLN A 235 -18.27 -11.66 -19.85
C GLN A 235 -17.69 -11.22 -18.49
N PHE A 236 -17.86 -9.96 -18.11
CA PHE A 236 -17.43 -9.45 -16.82
C PHE A 236 -18.00 -10.27 -15.67
N LEU A 237 -19.30 -10.54 -15.69
CA LEU A 237 -19.99 -11.33 -14.67
C LEU A 237 -19.46 -12.77 -14.59
N ARG A 238 -19.18 -13.40 -15.71
CA ARG A 238 -18.55 -14.73 -15.73
C ARG A 238 -17.16 -14.71 -15.09
N VAL A 239 -16.35 -13.70 -15.43
CA VAL A 239 -14.98 -13.56 -14.89
C VAL A 239 -14.97 -13.39 -13.39
N ILE A 240 -15.91 -12.63 -12.84
CA ILE A 240 -16.00 -12.40 -11.38
C ILE A 240 -16.81 -13.48 -10.65
N GLY A 241 -17.41 -14.44 -11.38
CA GLY A 241 -18.21 -15.50 -10.78
C GLY A 241 -19.54 -15.03 -10.18
N SER A 242 -20.01 -13.86 -10.57
CA SER A 242 -21.32 -13.38 -10.16
C SER A 242 -22.39 -13.94 -11.11
N GLN A 243 -23.40 -14.57 -10.55
CA GLN A 243 -24.61 -14.87 -11.29
C GLN A 243 -25.44 -13.58 -11.33
N LEU A 244 -25.82 -13.15 -12.55
CA LEU A 244 -26.86 -12.14 -12.64
C LEU A 244 -28.08 -12.67 -11.86
N PRO A 245 -28.69 -11.88 -10.97
CA PRO A 245 -30.10 -12.11 -10.68
C PRO A 245 -30.79 -12.09 -12.04
N ALA A 246 -31.55 -13.15 -12.36
CA ALA A 246 -32.38 -13.18 -13.54
C ALA A 246 -33.05 -11.81 -13.65
N ALA A 247 -32.96 -11.18 -14.85
CA ALA A 247 -33.61 -9.90 -15.09
C ALA A 247 -35.03 -10.04 -14.57
N GLY A 248 -35.31 -9.34 -13.46
CA GLY A 248 -36.55 -9.54 -12.74
C GLY A 248 -37.73 -9.20 -13.63
N ASP A 249 -38.69 -10.10 -13.64
CA ASP A 249 -40.05 -9.91 -14.11
C ASP A 249 -40.71 -8.69 -13.46
#